data_941e910f5be291e18a155278d70c4782
#
_entry.id   941e910f5be291e18a155278d70c4782
#
_cell.length_a   1.000
_cell.length_b   1.000
_cell.length_c   1.000
_cell.angle_alpha   90.00
_cell.angle_beta   90.00
_cell.angle_gamma   90.00
#
_symmetry.space_group_name_H-M   'P 1'
#
loop_
_entity.id
_entity.type
_entity.pdbx_description
1 polymer ?
#
loop_
_entity_poly.entity_id
_entity_poly.type
_entity_poly.pdbx_seq_one_letter_code
_entity_poly.pdbx_strand_id
1 'polypeptide(L)'
;MSDAIVTIDSASFNGTERLEFTPEVGVPFTPYFRSGSINIKNATDVEEKGNLAIPTEFALEQNYPNPFNPSTNIRFDLPKETPVQIDIYNVLGQEVRTLVNRPLPAGVYNITFDGRGDDSRQLASGIYYYRIMAGDFRRSRMMMLLK
;
A
#
# COMPACT_ATOMS: atom_id res chain seq x y z
N MET A 1 -5.34 22.17 -25.80
CA MET A 1 -6.15 21.12 -25.18
C MET A 1 -6.79 21.76 -23.98
N SER A 2 -8.10 21.93 -24.01
CA SER A 2 -8.84 22.59 -22.93
C SER A 2 -9.26 21.52 -21.94
N ASP A 3 -8.75 21.60 -20.71
CA ASP A 3 -9.19 20.76 -19.63
C ASP A 3 -10.61 21.18 -19.22
N ALA A 4 -11.56 20.27 -19.39
CA ALA A 4 -12.92 20.48 -18.93
C ALA A 4 -12.95 20.24 -17.41
N ILE A 5 -13.11 21.29 -16.63
CA ILE A 5 -13.35 21.22 -15.20
C ILE A 5 -14.84 20.95 -14.99
N VAL A 6 -15.18 19.78 -14.48
CA VAL A 6 -16.54 19.47 -14.03
C VAL A 6 -16.67 19.89 -12.58
N THR A 7 -17.40 20.95 -12.32
CA THR A 7 -17.74 21.38 -10.96
C THR A 7 -19.05 20.73 -10.56
N ILE A 8 -19.05 19.90 -9.52
CA ILE A 8 -20.25 19.33 -8.93
C ILE A 8 -20.68 20.25 -7.79
N ASP A 9 -21.81 20.94 -7.95
CA ASP A 9 -22.38 21.75 -6.87
C ASP A 9 -23.12 20.86 -5.88
N SER A 10 -22.72 20.95 -4.62
CA SER A 10 -23.26 20.13 -3.53
C SER A 10 -24.70 20.48 -3.14
N ALA A 11 -25.28 21.57 -3.66
CA ALA A 11 -26.61 22.03 -3.30
C ALA A 11 -27.77 21.27 -3.99
N SER A 12 -27.47 20.45 -5.01
CA SER A 12 -28.51 19.76 -5.82
C SER A 12 -28.56 18.25 -5.63
N PHE A 13 -27.85 17.70 -4.65
CA PHE A 13 -27.77 16.24 -4.47
C PHE A 13 -28.79 15.72 -3.45
N ASN A 14 -29.97 15.36 -3.91
CA ASN A 14 -31.04 14.73 -3.13
C ASN A 14 -31.06 13.22 -3.38
N GLY A 15 -30.08 12.48 -2.90
CA GLY A 15 -30.03 11.02 -2.71
C GLY A 15 -30.67 10.04 -3.68
N THR A 16 -31.46 10.49 -4.66
CA THR A 16 -32.23 9.67 -5.59
C THR A 16 -32.15 10.11 -7.05
N GLU A 17 -31.41 11.15 -7.37
CA GLU A 17 -31.31 11.63 -8.74
C GLU A 17 -30.14 11.03 -9.49
N ARG A 18 -30.43 10.60 -10.69
CA ARG A 18 -29.48 10.09 -11.68
C ARG A 18 -28.67 11.27 -12.20
N LEU A 19 -27.34 11.17 -12.12
CA LEU A 19 -26.48 12.16 -12.75
C LEU A 19 -26.66 12.09 -14.27
N GLU A 20 -27.33 13.07 -14.85
CA GLU A 20 -27.34 13.27 -16.28
C GLU A 20 -26.23 14.24 -16.69
N PHE A 21 -25.28 13.74 -17.45
CA PHE A 21 -24.29 14.57 -18.09
C PHE A 21 -24.82 14.99 -19.46
N THR A 22 -25.13 16.27 -19.63
CA THR A 22 -25.38 16.85 -20.96
C THR A 22 -24.04 17.31 -21.54
N PRO A 23 -23.48 16.60 -22.54
CA PRO A 23 -22.27 17.10 -23.20
C PRO A 23 -22.62 18.33 -24.04
N GLU A 24 -21.83 19.38 -23.95
CA GLU A 24 -21.87 20.44 -24.93
C GLU A 24 -21.58 19.89 -26.32
N VAL A 25 -22.35 20.39 -27.29
CA VAL A 25 -22.37 19.90 -28.68
C VAL A 25 -20.96 19.95 -29.28
N GLY A 26 -20.39 18.80 -29.58
CA GLY A 26 -19.25 18.70 -30.51
C GLY A 26 -18.02 17.89 -30.09
N VAL A 27 -18.00 17.29 -28.91
CA VAL A 27 -16.88 16.43 -28.50
C VAL A 27 -17.37 15.02 -28.14
N PRO A 28 -16.93 13.96 -28.79
CA PRO A 28 -17.28 12.61 -28.38
C PRO A 28 -16.60 12.30 -27.04
N PHE A 29 -17.38 12.31 -25.97
CA PHE A 29 -16.94 11.93 -24.64
C PHE A 29 -17.34 10.46 -24.40
N THR A 30 -16.35 9.58 -24.29
CA THR A 30 -16.56 8.23 -23.79
C THR A 30 -16.21 8.20 -22.31
N PRO A 31 -17.20 8.15 -21.40
CA PRO A 31 -16.91 8.06 -19.97
C PRO A 31 -16.36 6.65 -19.67
N TYR A 32 -15.13 6.59 -19.20
CA TYR A 32 -14.57 5.38 -18.64
C TYR A 32 -15.02 5.26 -17.17
N PHE A 33 -16.08 4.50 -16.92
CA PHE A 33 -16.46 4.14 -15.56
C PHE A 33 -15.77 2.83 -15.18
N ARG A 34 -14.78 2.90 -14.30
CA ARG A 34 -14.45 1.75 -13.48
C ARG A 34 -15.50 1.69 -12.38
N SER A 35 -16.22 0.58 -12.30
CA SER A 35 -17.23 0.33 -11.28
C SER A 35 -16.63 0.52 -9.87
N GLY A 36 -16.97 1.62 -9.25
CA GLY A 36 -16.71 1.93 -7.85
C GLY A 36 -17.99 2.47 -7.25
N SER A 37 -18.54 1.80 -6.24
CA SER A 37 -19.68 2.33 -5.50
C SER A 37 -19.21 3.51 -4.66
N ILE A 38 -19.68 4.73 -4.97
CA ILE A 38 -19.50 5.89 -4.11
C ILE A 38 -20.69 5.90 -3.14
N ASN A 39 -20.49 5.43 -1.91
CA ASN A 39 -21.42 5.65 -0.83
C ASN A 39 -21.17 7.04 -0.23
N ILE A 40 -22.00 8.02 -0.58
CA ILE A 40 -21.98 9.33 0.07
C ILE A 40 -22.92 9.24 1.28
N LYS A 41 -22.36 9.03 2.46
CA LYS A 41 -23.08 9.23 3.72
C LYS A 41 -22.99 10.70 4.13
N ASN A 42 -24.06 11.22 4.73
CA ASN A 42 -24.21 12.61 5.12
C ASN A 42 -23.01 13.18 5.88
N ALA A 43 -22.74 14.47 5.67
CA ALA A 43 -21.56 15.22 6.11
C ALA A 43 -21.38 15.37 7.65
N THR A 44 -22.05 14.57 8.48
CA THR A 44 -21.92 14.55 9.93
C THR A 44 -21.25 13.29 10.48
N ASP A 45 -21.06 12.27 9.65
CA ASP A 45 -20.23 11.12 10.04
C ASP A 45 -18.82 11.32 9.47
N VAL A 46 -17.95 11.92 10.28
CA VAL A 46 -16.52 11.80 10.14
C VAL A 46 -16.14 10.37 10.53
N GLU A 47 -16.58 9.38 9.75
CA GLU A 47 -15.91 8.10 9.74
C GLU A 47 -14.55 8.34 9.09
N GLU A 48 -13.51 8.15 9.85
CA GLU A 48 -12.13 8.03 9.39
C GLU A 48 -12.06 7.03 8.24
N LYS A 49 -12.41 7.47 7.04
CA LYS A 49 -11.85 6.88 5.84
C LYS A 49 -10.36 7.09 5.99
N GLY A 50 -9.63 5.99 6.15
CA GLY A 50 -8.22 5.98 6.38
C GLY A 50 -7.56 7.13 5.65
N ASN A 51 -7.18 8.12 6.42
CA ASN A 51 -6.47 9.28 5.94
C ASN A 51 -5.29 8.73 5.17
N LEU A 52 -5.28 8.91 3.86
CA LEU A 52 -4.10 8.68 3.03
C LEU A 52 -3.07 9.77 3.37
N ALA A 53 -2.92 10.05 4.66
CA ALA A 53 -1.89 10.93 5.15
C ALA A 53 -0.57 10.30 4.74
N ILE A 54 0.14 11.00 3.87
CA ILE A 54 1.51 10.63 3.53
C ILE A 54 2.27 10.56 4.85
N PRO A 55 2.95 9.46 5.16
CA PRO A 55 3.75 9.34 6.36
C PRO A 55 4.76 10.49 6.46
N THR A 56 4.96 11.01 7.65
CA THR A 56 5.94 12.08 7.88
C THR A 56 7.34 11.56 8.14
N GLU A 57 7.46 10.28 8.49
CA GLU A 57 8.72 9.63 8.83
C GLU A 57 8.82 8.24 8.20
N PHE A 58 10.05 7.78 8.01
CA PHE A 58 10.30 6.38 7.65
C PHE A 58 10.01 5.47 8.83
N ALA A 59 9.26 4.41 8.60
CA ALA A 59 9.02 3.38 9.61
C ALA A 59 9.15 1.98 9.04
N LEU A 60 9.55 1.04 9.89
CA LEU A 60 9.45 -0.40 9.64
C LEU A 60 8.78 -1.01 10.86
N GLU A 61 7.62 -1.59 10.67
CA GLU A 61 6.87 -2.20 11.75
C GLU A 61 7.24 -3.66 12.00
N GLN A 62 6.84 -4.18 13.14
CA GLN A 62 6.96 -5.61 13.42
C GLN A 62 6.02 -6.37 12.51
N ASN A 63 6.52 -7.45 11.89
CA ASN A 63 5.69 -8.33 11.08
C ASN A 63 4.54 -8.94 11.90
N TYR A 64 3.41 -9.10 11.26
CA TYR A 64 2.24 -9.72 11.89
C TYR A 64 1.58 -10.73 10.94
N PRO A 65 1.29 -11.93 11.44
CA PRO A 65 1.60 -12.49 12.76
C PRO A 65 3.11 -12.72 12.98
N ASN A 66 3.53 -12.78 14.25
CA ASN A 66 4.88 -13.19 14.64
C ASN A 66 4.79 -13.88 16.02
N PRO A 67 5.05 -15.19 16.17
CA PRO A 67 5.48 -16.11 15.10
C PRO A 67 4.46 -16.30 13.98
N PHE A 68 4.94 -16.72 12.78
CA PHE A 68 4.08 -16.89 11.60
C PHE A 68 4.17 -18.30 11.00
N ASN A 69 3.09 -18.72 10.31
CA ASN A 69 2.99 -20.00 9.61
C ASN A 69 1.95 -19.89 8.47
N PRO A 70 2.27 -20.10 7.23
CA PRO A 70 3.60 -19.93 6.62
C PRO A 70 3.87 -18.48 6.21
N SER A 71 2.88 -17.59 6.34
CA SER A 71 2.96 -16.22 5.83
C SER A 71 2.80 -15.16 6.92
N THR A 72 3.39 -14.00 6.66
CA THR A 72 3.31 -12.83 7.52
C THR A 72 3.31 -11.56 6.67
N ASN A 73 2.80 -10.48 7.23
CA ASN A 73 2.80 -9.16 6.61
C ASN A 73 3.83 -8.26 7.27
N ILE A 74 4.58 -7.54 6.46
CA ILE A 74 5.56 -6.55 6.85
C ILE A 74 5.05 -5.19 6.40
N ARG A 75 4.81 -4.29 7.35
CA ARG A 75 4.39 -2.93 7.07
C ARG A 75 5.57 -1.97 7.19
N PHE A 76 5.64 -1.02 6.26
CA PHE A 76 6.60 0.08 6.30
C PHE A 76 6.03 1.34 5.69
N ASP A 77 6.54 2.47 6.13
CA ASP A 77 6.09 3.80 5.76
C ASP A 77 7.21 4.59 5.10
N LEU A 78 6.87 5.30 4.01
CA LEU A 78 7.79 6.14 3.25
C LEU A 78 7.26 7.59 3.20
N PRO A 79 7.97 8.59 3.74
CA PRO A 79 7.54 9.98 3.70
C PRO A 79 7.77 10.65 2.34
N LYS A 80 8.60 10.06 1.51
CA LYS A 80 8.96 10.56 0.17
C LYS A 80 9.32 9.41 -0.76
N GLU A 81 9.27 9.68 -2.06
CA GLU A 81 9.77 8.73 -3.06
C GLU A 81 11.24 8.41 -2.79
N THR A 82 11.56 7.12 -2.76
CA THR A 82 12.88 6.62 -2.36
C THR A 82 13.14 5.25 -2.97
N PRO A 83 14.39 4.95 -3.41
CA PRO A 83 14.81 3.58 -3.67
C PRO A 83 14.69 2.73 -2.40
N VAL A 84 13.92 1.65 -2.47
CA VAL A 84 13.67 0.74 -1.33
C VAL A 84 14.20 -0.63 -1.65
N GLN A 85 14.95 -1.19 -0.70
CA GLN A 85 15.34 -2.59 -0.68
C GLN A 85 14.90 -3.23 0.63
N ILE A 86 14.23 -4.40 0.54
CA ILE A 86 13.83 -5.20 1.71
C ILE A 86 14.31 -6.62 1.48
N ASP A 87 15.20 -7.06 2.36
CA ASP A 87 15.84 -8.37 2.31
C ASP A 87 15.58 -9.15 3.58
N ILE A 88 15.52 -10.47 3.43
CA ILE A 88 15.39 -11.45 4.51
C ILE A 88 16.73 -12.16 4.70
N TYR A 89 17.15 -12.30 5.94
CA TYR A 89 18.39 -12.95 6.33
C TYR A 89 18.13 -14.08 7.33
N ASN A 90 18.94 -15.13 7.23
CA ASN A 90 18.99 -16.16 8.26
C ASN A 90 19.88 -15.71 9.44
N VAL A 91 19.98 -16.55 10.48
CA VAL A 91 20.78 -16.28 11.68
C VAL A 91 22.30 -16.21 11.40
N LEU A 92 22.77 -16.71 10.27
CA LEU A 92 24.15 -16.61 9.83
C LEU A 92 24.44 -15.31 9.06
N GLY A 93 23.41 -14.45 8.87
CA GLY A 93 23.53 -13.22 8.10
C GLY A 93 23.53 -13.42 6.58
N GLN A 94 23.16 -14.61 6.11
CA GLN A 94 23.04 -14.89 4.68
C GLN A 94 21.66 -14.40 4.21
N GLU A 95 21.63 -13.68 3.10
CA GLU A 95 20.41 -13.28 2.44
C GLU A 95 19.73 -14.52 1.85
N VAL A 96 18.45 -14.69 2.16
CA VAL A 96 17.63 -15.82 1.72
C VAL A 96 16.51 -15.39 0.79
N ARG A 97 16.11 -14.12 0.83
CA ARG A 97 15.08 -13.56 -0.04
C ARG A 97 15.18 -12.04 -0.15
N THR A 98 15.02 -11.52 -1.37
CA THR A 98 14.72 -10.11 -1.62
C THR A 98 13.23 -9.94 -1.88
N LEU A 99 12.55 -9.14 -1.05
CA LEU A 99 11.11 -8.86 -1.20
C LEU A 99 10.85 -7.65 -2.08
N VAL A 100 11.67 -6.61 -1.96
CA VAL A 100 11.57 -5.36 -2.72
C VAL A 100 12.96 -4.90 -3.11
N ASN A 101 13.09 -4.48 -4.37
CA ASN A 101 14.29 -3.80 -4.86
C ASN A 101 13.89 -2.86 -6.00
N ARG A 102 13.26 -1.74 -5.65
CA ARG A 102 12.84 -0.70 -6.61
C ARG A 102 12.51 0.61 -5.92
N PRO A 103 12.49 1.74 -6.66
CA PRO A 103 11.95 2.99 -6.13
C PRO A 103 10.43 2.84 -5.89
N LEU A 104 9.98 3.41 -4.77
CA LEU A 104 8.57 3.48 -4.38
C LEU A 104 8.21 4.92 -4.03
N PRO A 105 7.01 5.41 -4.41
CA PRO A 105 6.51 6.72 -4.00
C PRO A 105 6.28 6.81 -2.50
N ALA A 106 6.03 8.04 -2.00
CA ALA A 106 5.58 8.23 -0.63
C ALA A 106 4.29 7.47 -0.36
N GLY A 107 4.18 6.83 0.80
CA GLY A 107 3.00 6.06 1.16
C GLY A 107 3.23 5.01 2.24
N VAL A 108 2.16 4.33 2.60
CA VAL A 108 2.15 3.18 3.51
C VAL A 108 2.10 1.90 2.70
N TYR A 109 2.98 0.98 2.99
CA TYR A 109 3.13 -0.27 2.25
C TYR A 109 2.94 -1.47 3.15
N ASN A 110 2.34 -2.51 2.60
CA ASN A 110 2.19 -3.79 3.25
C ASN A 110 2.60 -4.91 2.29
N ILE A 111 3.59 -5.70 2.68
CA ILE A 111 4.16 -6.78 1.87
C ILE A 111 3.97 -8.10 2.57
N THR A 112 3.48 -9.08 1.85
CA THR A 112 3.35 -10.45 2.37
C THR A 112 4.63 -11.23 2.09
N PHE A 113 5.18 -11.85 3.12
CA PHE A 113 6.24 -12.84 3.03
C PHE A 113 5.67 -14.24 3.27
N ASP A 114 5.88 -15.15 2.35
CA ASP A 114 5.30 -16.49 2.29
C ASP A 114 6.20 -17.59 2.89
N GLY A 115 7.29 -17.21 3.56
CA GLY A 115 8.23 -18.15 4.15
C GLY A 115 9.09 -18.91 3.15
N ARG A 116 9.24 -18.42 1.91
CA ARG A 116 10.06 -19.03 0.86
C ARG A 116 11.29 -18.19 0.55
N GLY A 117 12.39 -18.89 0.23
CA GLY A 117 13.60 -18.26 -0.31
C GLY A 117 13.46 -17.84 -1.77
N ASP A 118 14.49 -17.20 -2.32
CA ASP A 118 14.54 -16.84 -3.75
C ASP A 118 14.54 -18.06 -4.67
N ASP A 119 15.00 -19.20 -4.19
CA ASP A 119 14.92 -20.49 -4.88
C ASP A 119 13.51 -21.13 -4.84
N SER A 120 12.52 -20.41 -4.33
CA SER A 120 11.13 -20.85 -4.12
C SER A 120 10.96 -22.00 -3.13
N ARG A 121 12.04 -22.46 -2.50
CA ARG A 121 11.98 -23.48 -1.47
C ARG A 121 11.49 -22.91 -0.16
N GLN A 122 10.72 -23.70 0.56
CA GLN A 122 10.24 -23.30 1.87
C GLN A 122 11.40 -23.28 2.87
N LEU A 123 11.53 -22.15 3.57
CA LEU A 123 12.54 -21.98 4.60
C LEU A 123 12.25 -22.88 5.80
N ALA A 124 13.29 -23.26 6.54
CA ALA A 124 13.15 -24.02 7.77
C ALA A 124 12.50 -23.19 8.89
N SER A 125 11.83 -23.85 9.84
CA SER A 125 11.40 -23.17 11.06
C SER A 125 12.61 -22.57 11.77
N GLY A 126 12.48 -21.35 12.27
CA GLY A 126 13.57 -20.66 12.92
C GLY A 126 13.43 -19.14 12.93
N ILE A 127 14.49 -18.52 13.40
CA ILE A 127 14.61 -17.06 13.48
C ILE A 127 15.18 -16.55 12.16
N TYR A 128 14.56 -15.46 11.66
CA TYR A 128 14.98 -14.70 10.51
C TYR A 128 14.98 -13.21 10.85
N TYR A 129 15.69 -12.44 10.07
CA TYR A 129 15.71 -10.99 10.17
C TYR A 129 15.30 -10.39 8.84
N TYR A 130 14.50 -9.36 8.85
CA TYR A 130 14.24 -8.55 7.68
C TYR A 130 14.81 -7.16 7.87
N ARG A 131 15.37 -6.63 6.81
CA ARG A 131 16.01 -5.31 6.80
C ARG A 131 15.45 -4.48 5.66
N ILE A 132 15.07 -3.25 5.99
CA ILE A 132 14.77 -2.22 5.01
C ILE A 132 15.96 -1.28 4.84
N MET A 133 16.23 -0.91 3.60
CA MET A 133 17.09 0.19 3.21
C MET A 133 16.26 1.11 2.31
N ALA A 134 16.07 2.37 2.73
CA ALA A 134 15.30 3.37 2.01
C ALA A 134 16.05 4.71 2.06
N GLY A 135 16.86 5.00 1.05
CA GLY A 135 17.83 6.09 1.09
C GLY A 135 18.81 5.91 2.25
N ASP A 136 18.84 6.88 3.17
CA ASP A 136 19.68 6.83 4.37
C ASP A 136 19.03 6.05 5.53
N PHE A 137 17.73 5.77 5.44
CA PHE A 137 17.03 5.03 6.47
C PHE A 137 17.35 3.54 6.39
N ARG A 138 17.76 2.98 7.54
CA ARG A 138 18.04 1.55 7.69
C ARG A 138 17.46 1.04 8.99
N ARG A 139 16.70 -0.03 8.92
CA ARG A 139 16.14 -0.70 10.09
C ARG A 139 16.03 -2.20 9.86
N SER A 140 16.27 -2.98 10.90
CA SER A 140 16.09 -4.42 10.89
C SER A 140 15.17 -4.84 12.02
N ARG A 141 14.42 -5.92 11.79
CA ARG A 141 13.58 -6.56 12.80
C ARG A 141 13.70 -8.08 12.70
N MET A 142 13.40 -8.72 13.81
CA MET A 142 13.40 -10.17 13.93
C MET A 142 12.01 -10.73 13.68
N MET A 143 11.94 -11.91 13.04
CA MET A 143 10.72 -12.68 12.88
C MET A 143 10.97 -14.16 13.13
N MET A 144 9.92 -14.90 13.51
CA MET A 144 10.01 -16.34 13.77
C MET A 144 9.03 -17.10 12.88
N LEU A 145 9.59 -18.00 12.05
CA LEU A 145 8.82 -18.92 11.20
C LEU A 145 8.60 -20.22 11.95
N LEU A 146 7.36 -20.65 12.03
CA LEU A 146 6.95 -21.95 12.53
C LEU A 146 6.33 -22.78 11.39
N LYS A 147 6.53 -24.06 11.44
CA LYS A 147 5.86 -25.02 10.56
C LYS A 147 4.86 -25.83 11.35
#